data_151cb86e8856f9a058bbd7711b791e24
#
_entry.id   151cb86e8856f9a058bbd7711b791e24
#
_cell.length_a   1.000
_cell.length_b   1.000
_cell.length_c   1.000
_cell.angle_alpha   90.00
_cell.angle_beta   90.00
_cell.angle_gamma   90.00
#
_symmetry.space_group_name_H-M   'P 1'
#
loop_
_entity.id
_entity.type
_entity.pdbx_description
1 polymer ?
#
loop_
_entity_poly.entity_id
_entity_poly.type
_entity_poly.pdbx_seq_one_letter_code
_entity_poly.pdbx_strand_id
1 'polypeptide(L)'
;MQGPSNLLRLTEPLRAAVDLSTLTLAMPWLRFFKAGDGHPVMVIPGFTASGRSTKIIRDFLTARGYQASCWEQGTNMGVRGDLYDGAVDILEKIHAETGLKVSLVGQSLGGIYAREIAKRQPHLVRQVISLGSPFNTIGSRSSKNT
;
A
#
# COMPACT_ATOMS: atom_id res chain seq x y z
N MET A 1 3.62 -9.91 28.05
CA MET A 1 2.95 -10.07 26.74
C MET A 1 3.44 -11.37 26.12
N GLN A 2 2.59 -12.37 26.07
CA GLN A 2 2.94 -13.63 25.40
C GLN A 2 2.84 -13.38 23.89
N GLY A 3 3.92 -13.65 23.17
CA GLY A 3 3.94 -13.60 21.71
C GLY A 3 2.99 -14.67 21.12
N PRO A 4 2.61 -14.53 19.85
CA PRO A 4 1.71 -15.49 19.19
C PRO A 4 2.33 -16.88 19.25
N SER A 5 1.48 -17.88 19.54
CA SER A 5 1.90 -19.28 19.68
C SER A 5 2.59 -19.78 18.40
N ASN A 6 3.57 -20.68 18.53
CA ASN A 6 4.28 -21.26 17.39
C ASN A 6 3.33 -21.93 16.38
N LEU A 7 2.17 -22.38 16.83
CA LEU A 7 1.12 -22.94 15.97
C LEU A 7 0.54 -21.90 15.02
N LEU A 8 0.33 -20.66 15.48
CA LEU A 8 -0.13 -19.53 14.63
C LEU A 8 0.89 -19.17 13.56
N ARG A 9 2.20 -19.19 13.90
CA ARG A 9 3.27 -18.92 12.93
C ARG A 9 3.37 -19.99 11.84
N LEU A 10 3.11 -21.26 12.18
CA LEU A 10 3.14 -22.36 11.20
C LEU A 10 1.92 -22.37 10.27
N THR A 11 0.79 -21.80 10.71
CA THR A 11 -0.44 -21.73 9.90
C THR A 11 -0.52 -20.46 9.04
N GLU A 12 0.31 -19.45 9.30
CA GLU A 12 0.34 -18.18 8.55
C GLU A 12 0.47 -18.38 7.03
N PRO A 13 1.46 -19.15 6.50
CA PRO A 13 1.58 -19.32 5.06
C PRO A 13 0.40 -20.06 4.43
N LEU A 14 -0.22 -20.99 5.17
CA LEU A 14 -1.44 -21.67 4.69
C LEU A 14 -2.62 -20.72 4.63
N ARG A 15 -2.80 -19.87 5.64
CA ARG A 15 -3.85 -18.83 5.65
C ARG A 15 -3.66 -17.85 4.53
N ALA A 16 -2.42 -17.36 4.31
CA ALA A 16 -2.10 -16.47 3.20
C ALA A 16 -2.40 -17.10 1.83
N ALA A 17 -2.11 -18.41 1.67
CA ALA A 17 -2.43 -19.15 0.45
C ALA A 17 -3.94 -19.29 0.24
N VAL A 18 -4.71 -19.55 1.31
CA VAL A 18 -6.18 -19.61 1.27
C VAL A 18 -6.76 -18.24 0.93
N ASP A 19 -6.27 -17.18 1.56
CA ASP A 19 -6.73 -15.81 1.31
C ASP A 19 -6.46 -15.39 -0.14
N LEU A 20 -5.28 -15.73 -0.68
CA LEU A 20 -4.93 -15.46 -2.07
C LEU A 20 -5.82 -16.26 -3.05
N SER A 21 -6.09 -17.54 -2.74
CA SER A 21 -6.99 -18.37 -3.53
C SER A 21 -8.41 -17.84 -3.51
N THR A 22 -8.90 -17.40 -2.35
CA THR A 22 -10.22 -16.79 -2.19
C THR A 22 -10.32 -15.49 -3.00
N LEU A 23 -9.30 -14.66 -2.97
CA LEU A 23 -9.24 -13.44 -3.77
C LEU A 23 -9.31 -13.75 -5.26
N THR A 24 -8.55 -14.74 -5.72
CA THR A 24 -8.53 -15.16 -7.12
C THR A 24 -9.90 -15.67 -7.59
N LEU A 25 -10.59 -16.44 -6.75
CA LEU A 25 -11.94 -16.93 -7.02
C LEU A 25 -13.00 -15.82 -6.97
N ALA A 26 -12.78 -14.78 -6.13
CA ALA A 26 -13.66 -13.63 -6.04
C ALA A 26 -13.48 -12.63 -7.19
N MET A 27 -12.36 -12.64 -7.91
CA MET A 27 -12.05 -11.69 -8.99
C MET A 27 -13.16 -11.57 -10.04
N PRO A 28 -13.84 -12.64 -10.51
CA PRO A 28 -14.95 -12.51 -11.47
C PRO A 28 -16.12 -11.71 -10.90
N TRP A 29 -16.43 -11.85 -9.62
CA TRP A 29 -17.51 -11.15 -8.93
C TRP A 29 -17.20 -9.68 -8.68
N LEU A 30 -15.92 -9.35 -8.51
CA LEU A 30 -15.46 -7.98 -8.33
C LEU A 30 -15.69 -7.09 -9.56
N ARG A 31 -15.94 -7.70 -10.74
CA ARG A 31 -16.29 -6.98 -11.98
C ARG A 31 -17.63 -6.28 -11.89
N PHE A 32 -18.52 -6.72 -11.02
CA PHE A 32 -19.86 -6.12 -10.87
C PHE A 32 -19.87 -4.86 -9.98
N PHE A 33 -18.77 -4.56 -9.29
CA PHE A 33 -18.67 -3.32 -8.55
C PHE A 33 -18.56 -2.13 -9.50
N LYS A 34 -19.04 -0.97 -9.03
CA LYS A 34 -19.02 0.28 -9.80
C LYS A 34 -17.62 0.57 -10.35
N ALA A 35 -17.57 1.02 -11.59
CA ALA A 35 -16.32 1.47 -12.22
C ALA A 35 -15.73 2.67 -11.49
N GLY A 36 -14.40 2.77 -11.49
CA GLY A 36 -13.68 3.93 -10.98
C GLY A 36 -13.84 5.14 -11.91
N ASP A 37 -13.44 6.29 -11.42
CA ASP A 37 -13.48 7.58 -12.12
C ASP A 37 -12.21 7.86 -12.96
N GLY A 38 -11.32 6.88 -13.09
CA GLY A 38 -10.09 6.99 -13.89
C GLY A 38 -8.93 7.71 -13.22
N HIS A 39 -9.06 8.13 -11.96
CA HIS A 39 -7.96 8.82 -11.30
C HIS A 39 -6.74 7.91 -11.02
N PRO A 40 -5.54 8.50 -10.89
CA PRO A 40 -4.33 7.74 -10.66
C PRO A 40 -4.27 7.16 -9.24
N VAL A 41 -3.76 5.93 -9.14
CA VAL A 41 -3.57 5.20 -7.88
C VAL A 41 -2.16 4.63 -7.85
N MET A 42 -1.39 4.96 -6.82
CA MET A 42 -0.07 4.35 -6.58
C MET A 42 -0.17 3.31 -5.47
N VAL A 43 0.34 2.10 -5.73
CA VAL A 43 0.31 0.99 -4.77
C VAL A 43 1.71 0.76 -4.19
N ILE A 44 1.80 0.83 -2.85
CA ILE A 44 3.04 0.71 -2.07
C ILE A 44 3.09 -0.64 -1.38
N PRO A 45 4.12 -1.48 -1.65
CA PRO A 45 4.23 -2.81 -1.09
C PRO A 45 4.59 -2.82 0.40
N GLY A 46 4.34 -3.94 1.06
CA GLY A 46 4.75 -4.20 2.44
C GLY A 46 6.24 -4.47 2.60
N PHE A 47 6.67 -4.71 3.84
CA PHE A 47 8.05 -5.03 4.17
C PHE A 47 8.53 -6.30 3.44
N THR A 48 9.74 -6.28 2.92
CA THR A 48 10.36 -7.32 2.08
C THR A 48 9.62 -7.62 0.76
N ALA A 49 8.55 -6.91 0.46
CA ALA A 49 7.81 -7.06 -0.77
C ALA A 49 8.24 -6.03 -1.83
N SER A 50 8.01 -6.36 -3.09
CA SER A 50 8.29 -5.47 -4.22
C SER A 50 7.00 -5.14 -4.98
N GLY A 51 7.12 -4.31 -5.99
CA GLY A 51 6.01 -4.00 -6.88
C GLY A 51 5.35 -5.24 -7.53
N ARG A 52 6.05 -6.37 -7.60
CA ARG A 52 5.46 -7.63 -8.11
C ARG A 52 4.36 -8.15 -7.19
N SER A 53 4.54 -8.04 -5.87
CA SER A 53 3.54 -8.49 -4.89
C SER A 53 2.23 -7.69 -4.95
N THR A 54 2.29 -6.44 -5.42
CA THR A 54 1.13 -5.57 -5.56
C THR A 54 0.41 -5.71 -6.90
N LYS A 55 0.91 -6.59 -7.79
CA LYS A 55 0.37 -6.75 -9.14
C LYS A 55 -1.12 -7.09 -9.14
N ILE A 56 -1.56 -7.98 -8.27
CA ILE A 56 -2.97 -8.39 -8.18
C ILE A 56 -3.86 -7.18 -7.84
N ILE A 57 -3.44 -6.34 -6.90
CA ILE A 57 -4.18 -5.13 -6.53
C ILE A 57 -4.20 -4.15 -7.70
N ARG A 58 -3.08 -3.94 -8.38
CA ARG A 58 -2.99 -3.03 -9.53
C ARG A 58 -3.81 -3.52 -10.70
N ASP A 59 -3.77 -4.81 -11.01
CA ASP A 59 -4.58 -5.42 -12.09
C ASP A 59 -6.07 -5.25 -11.81
N PHE A 60 -6.49 -5.46 -10.56
CA PHE A 60 -7.87 -5.21 -10.13
C PHE A 60 -8.26 -3.74 -10.32
N LEU A 61 -7.45 -2.81 -9.83
CA LEU A 61 -7.73 -1.38 -9.95
C LEU A 61 -7.80 -0.95 -11.43
N THR A 62 -6.88 -1.44 -12.26
CA THR A 62 -6.86 -1.16 -13.70
C THR A 62 -8.12 -1.72 -14.37
N ALA A 63 -8.53 -2.95 -14.04
CA ALA A 63 -9.77 -3.55 -14.54
C ALA A 63 -11.02 -2.76 -14.10
N ARG A 64 -10.94 -1.99 -13.02
CA ARG A 64 -12.01 -1.09 -12.55
C ARG A 64 -11.93 0.32 -13.14
N GLY A 65 -10.97 0.60 -14.01
CA GLY A 65 -10.85 1.87 -14.72
C GLY A 65 -9.96 2.91 -14.03
N TYR A 66 -9.20 2.53 -12.99
CA TYR A 66 -8.19 3.39 -12.39
C TYR A 66 -6.86 3.33 -13.15
N GLN A 67 -6.05 4.36 -13.07
CA GLN A 67 -4.68 4.37 -13.57
C GLN A 67 -3.73 3.87 -12.46
N ALA A 68 -3.66 2.55 -12.29
CA ALA A 68 -2.88 1.94 -11.23
C ALA A 68 -1.40 1.82 -11.58
N SER A 69 -0.54 2.33 -10.72
CA SER A 69 0.92 2.29 -10.85
C SER A 69 1.60 1.65 -9.63
N CYS A 70 2.85 1.24 -9.81
CA CYS A 70 3.73 0.79 -8.74
C CYS A 70 4.51 1.98 -8.17
N TRP A 71 5.04 1.83 -6.96
CA TRP A 71 5.91 2.81 -6.33
C TRP A 71 7.34 2.89 -6.92
N GLU A 72 7.73 1.92 -7.74
CA GLU A 72 8.99 1.82 -8.51
C GLU A 72 10.30 1.87 -7.69
N GLN A 73 10.25 1.67 -6.38
CA GLN A 73 11.43 1.70 -5.49
C GLN A 73 12.02 0.31 -5.21
N GLY A 74 11.63 -0.71 -6.00
CA GLY A 74 12.08 -2.08 -5.80
C GLY A 74 11.49 -2.73 -4.56
N THR A 75 12.32 -3.44 -3.78
CA THR A 75 11.91 -4.13 -2.56
C THR A 75 11.85 -3.16 -1.38
N ASN A 76 10.75 -3.18 -0.65
CA ASN A 76 10.58 -2.38 0.56
C ASN A 76 11.35 -3.00 1.73
N MET A 77 12.53 -2.50 2.01
CA MET A 77 13.42 -2.99 3.09
C MET A 77 13.25 -2.22 4.40
N GLY A 78 12.17 -1.54 4.61
CA GLY A 78 11.86 -0.79 5.83
C GLY A 78 11.81 0.72 5.61
N VAL A 79 11.58 1.45 6.69
CA VAL A 79 11.47 2.92 6.62
C VAL A 79 12.85 3.54 6.40
N ARG A 80 13.09 4.00 5.17
CA ARG A 80 14.33 4.64 4.74
C ARG A 80 14.01 5.93 3.99
N GLY A 81 14.81 6.95 4.20
CA GLY A 81 14.62 8.25 3.57
C GLY A 81 14.68 8.21 2.05
N ASP A 82 15.64 7.46 1.50
CA ASP A 82 15.81 7.29 0.06
C ASP A 82 14.57 6.66 -0.63
N LEU A 83 13.94 5.67 0.01
CA LEU A 83 12.71 5.06 -0.51
C LEU A 83 11.50 6.02 -0.41
N TYR A 84 11.47 6.83 0.64
CA TYR A 84 10.44 7.86 0.79
C TYR A 84 10.56 8.90 -0.34
N ASP A 85 11.75 9.46 -0.51
CA ASP A 85 12.00 10.50 -1.51
C ASP A 85 11.70 9.99 -2.93
N GLY A 86 12.16 8.77 -3.25
CA GLY A 86 11.87 8.14 -4.53
C GLY A 86 10.37 7.89 -4.75
N ALA A 87 9.61 7.53 -3.71
CA ALA A 87 8.16 7.39 -3.83
C ALA A 87 7.47 8.74 -4.05
N VAL A 88 7.98 9.82 -3.45
CA VAL A 88 7.49 11.19 -3.68
C VAL A 88 7.79 11.63 -5.12
N ASP A 89 8.98 11.35 -5.65
CA ASP A 89 9.32 11.68 -7.03
C ASP A 89 8.36 11.02 -8.04
N ILE A 90 8.01 9.74 -7.82
CA ILE A 90 7.01 9.04 -8.65
C ILE A 90 5.63 9.68 -8.51
N LEU A 91 5.24 10.05 -7.30
CA LEU A 91 3.97 10.72 -7.04
C LEU A 91 3.88 12.07 -7.76
N GLU A 92 4.93 12.88 -7.70
CA GLU A 92 5.03 14.16 -8.40
C GLU A 92 4.94 13.98 -9.92
N LYS A 93 5.62 12.97 -10.46
CA LYS A 93 5.57 12.63 -11.87
C LYS A 93 4.14 12.27 -12.30
N ILE A 94 3.47 11.38 -11.57
CA ILE A 94 2.08 10.99 -11.88
C ILE A 94 1.16 12.21 -11.83
N HIS A 95 1.33 13.07 -10.82
CA HIS A 95 0.54 14.30 -10.70
C HIS A 95 0.79 15.25 -11.86
N ALA A 96 2.05 15.44 -12.27
CA ALA A 96 2.41 16.30 -13.40
C ALA A 96 1.82 15.79 -14.73
N GLU A 97 1.83 14.47 -14.95
CA GLU A 97 1.30 13.83 -16.16
C GLU A 97 -0.22 13.85 -16.23
N THR A 98 -0.91 13.72 -15.10
CA THR A 98 -2.38 13.60 -15.06
C THR A 98 -3.11 14.88 -14.68
N GLY A 99 -2.45 15.82 -14.02
CA GLY A 99 -3.06 16.99 -13.41
C GLY A 99 -3.96 16.66 -12.20
N LEU A 100 -3.99 15.40 -11.75
CA LEU A 100 -4.88 14.91 -10.71
C LEU A 100 -4.10 14.53 -9.44
N LYS A 101 -4.76 14.66 -8.28
CA LYS A 101 -4.24 14.10 -7.04
C LYS A 101 -4.29 12.57 -7.09
N VAL A 102 -3.27 11.92 -6.51
CA VAL A 102 -3.08 10.47 -6.54
C VAL A 102 -3.64 9.83 -5.28
N SER A 103 -4.40 8.75 -5.43
CA SER A 103 -4.75 7.88 -4.30
C SER A 103 -3.58 6.94 -3.98
N LEU A 104 -3.28 6.77 -2.69
CA LEU A 104 -2.24 5.85 -2.23
C LEU A 104 -2.88 4.62 -1.60
N VAL A 105 -2.50 3.43 -2.08
CA VAL A 105 -2.88 2.15 -1.48
C VAL A 105 -1.63 1.52 -0.90
N GLY A 106 -1.54 1.43 0.42
CA GLY A 106 -0.38 0.88 1.10
C GLY A 106 -0.68 -0.44 1.80
N GLN A 107 0.07 -1.48 1.49
CA GLN A 107 -0.05 -2.79 2.11
C GLN A 107 0.93 -2.91 3.28
N SER A 108 0.44 -3.25 4.49
CA SER A 108 1.27 -3.42 5.69
C SER A 108 2.17 -2.18 5.93
N LEU A 109 3.49 -2.32 5.91
CA LEU A 109 4.44 -1.21 6.03
C LEU A 109 4.22 -0.13 4.95
N GLY A 110 3.77 -0.51 3.76
CA GLY A 110 3.41 0.43 2.69
C GLY A 110 2.33 1.43 3.08
N GLY A 111 1.42 1.05 3.98
CA GLY A 111 0.42 1.98 4.52
C GLY A 111 1.02 3.03 5.46
N ILE A 112 2.12 2.73 6.14
CA ILE A 112 2.87 3.72 6.94
C ILE A 112 3.50 4.75 6.00
N TYR A 113 4.16 4.30 4.93
CA TYR A 113 4.69 5.19 3.89
C TYR A 113 3.60 6.09 3.29
N ALA A 114 2.48 5.49 2.90
CA ALA A 114 1.36 6.23 2.31
C ALA A 114 0.85 7.35 3.22
N ARG A 115 0.72 7.07 4.52
CA ARG A 115 0.31 8.08 5.51
C ARG A 115 1.33 9.18 5.71
N GLU A 116 2.62 8.85 5.77
CA GLU A 116 3.68 9.84 5.91
C GLU A 116 3.80 10.72 4.65
N ILE A 117 3.66 10.14 3.46
CA ILE A 117 3.61 10.90 2.21
C ILE A 117 2.41 11.86 2.23
N ALA A 118 1.22 11.38 2.60
CA ALA A 118 0.03 12.21 2.63
C ALA A 118 0.12 13.39 3.62
N LYS A 119 0.78 13.19 4.76
CA LYS A 119 1.03 14.26 5.73
C LYS A 119 1.96 15.34 5.21
N ARG A 120 3.01 14.94 4.48
CA ARG A 120 4.05 15.86 3.99
C ARG A 120 3.72 16.46 2.63
N GLN A 121 2.92 15.74 1.81
CA GLN A 121 2.55 16.13 0.45
C GLN A 121 1.02 16.12 0.24
N PRO A 122 0.24 16.86 1.07
CA PRO A 122 -1.23 16.80 1.01
C PRO A 122 -1.80 17.36 -0.29
N HIS A 123 -1.03 18.16 -1.01
CA HIS A 123 -1.45 18.73 -2.30
C HIS A 123 -1.38 17.71 -3.45
N LEU A 124 -0.57 16.64 -3.31
CA LEU A 124 -0.43 15.57 -4.30
C LEU A 124 -1.34 14.38 -4.01
N VAL A 125 -1.78 14.20 -2.76
CA VAL A 125 -2.51 13.02 -2.32
C VAL A 125 -4.00 13.28 -2.22
N ARG A 126 -4.80 12.43 -2.89
CA ARG A 126 -6.27 12.46 -2.83
C ARG A 126 -6.80 11.76 -1.58
N GLN A 127 -6.32 10.56 -1.33
CA GLN A 127 -6.69 9.73 -0.18
C GLN A 127 -5.65 8.65 0.08
N VAL A 128 -5.70 8.07 1.27
CA VAL A 128 -4.87 6.93 1.65
C VAL A 128 -5.77 5.75 2.03
N ILE A 129 -5.50 4.59 1.46
CA ILE A 129 -6.10 3.31 1.82
C ILE A 129 -5.01 2.41 2.37
N SER A 130 -5.13 2.02 3.63
CA SER A 130 -4.18 1.13 4.30
C SER A 130 -4.76 -0.27 4.42
N LEU A 131 -4.05 -1.26 3.90
CA LEU A 131 -4.41 -2.66 3.93
C LEU A 131 -3.53 -3.41 4.95
N GLY A 132 -4.10 -3.77 6.10
CA GLY A 132 -3.38 -4.49 7.16
C GLY A 132 -2.18 -3.72 7.75
N SER A 133 -2.23 -2.40 7.77
CA SER A 133 -1.15 -1.56 8.30
C SER A 133 -1.36 -1.26 9.78
N PRO A 134 -0.30 -1.25 10.61
CA PRO A 134 -0.41 -0.84 11.99
C PRO A 134 -0.77 0.64 12.10
N PHE A 135 -1.65 0.99 13.03
CA PHE A 135 -2.09 2.38 13.24
C PHE A 135 -1.09 3.19 14.07
N ASN A 136 -0.30 2.54 14.91
CA ASN A 136 0.68 3.23 15.73
C ASN A 136 1.90 3.61 14.89
N THR A 137 2.22 4.88 14.89
CA THR A 137 3.45 5.40 14.30
C THR A 137 4.65 4.79 15.02
N ILE A 138 5.57 4.19 14.27
CA ILE A 138 6.90 3.86 14.78
C ILE A 138 7.55 5.21 15.09
N GLY A 139 7.49 5.67 16.34
CA GLY A 139 8.18 6.91 16.71
C GLY A 139 7.54 7.83 17.73
N SER A 140 6.38 7.56 18.31
CA SER A 140 5.96 8.32 19.50
C SER A 140 6.41 7.63 20.80
N ARG A 141 7.70 7.43 20.98
CA ARG A 141 8.24 7.46 22.33
C ARG A 141 8.22 8.92 22.77
N SER A 142 7.09 9.33 23.31
CA SER A 142 7.02 10.51 24.15
C SER A 142 8.13 10.40 25.19
N SER A 143 9.14 11.24 25.11
CA SER A 143 10.00 11.53 26.23
C SER A 143 9.13 12.24 27.28
N LYS A 144 8.49 11.48 28.14
CA LYS A 144 8.11 11.99 29.45
C LYS A 144 9.37 11.94 30.28
N ASN A 145 10.10 13.02 30.31
CA ASN A 145 11.00 13.35 31.42
C ASN A 145 10.47 14.60 32.08
N THR A 146 10.06 14.35 33.32
CA THR A 146 10.05 15.20 34.52
C THR A 146 9.13 16.40 34.48
#